data_958c8978c854bdf1c9fae02e37a8a76f
#
_entry.id   958c8978c854bdf1c9fae02e37a8a76f
#
_cell.length_a   1.000
_cell.length_b   1.000
_cell.length_c   1.000
_cell.angle_alpha   90.00
_cell.angle_beta   90.00
_cell.angle_gamma   90.00
#
_symmetry.space_group_name_H-M   'P 1'
#
loop_
_entity.id
_entity.type
_entity.pdbx_description
1 polymer ?
#
loop_
_entity_poly.entity_id
_entity_poly.type
_entity_poly.pdbx_seq_one_letter_code
_entity_poly.pdbx_strand_id
1 'polypeptide(L)'
;RAGIDAVELAPGQYEVVLEPKAVAAALLFPAYLGFNGKAHAEGTSFVHLGEAQWDEAVDIWDDATDPRALGDAYDAEGTPKGRFDFVRSGVSVGLAHDRRSARLAGAEPTGHSVGSEAFGGYPTDLFLGGGESSPDQLVAGVARGLLVTDLWYNRILDPKTQVVTGLTRNGLFLIEEGRIVAPVQNLRYTQSIVAGFGPSKVLGLGADGQLVGSEGGIMHVPSVRLASWSFTGNARG
;
A
#
# COMPACT_ATOMS: atom_id res chain seq x y z
N ARG A 1 13.53 -11.78 20.44
CA ARG A 1 15.02 -11.78 20.65
C ARG A 1 15.78 -11.09 19.51
N ALA A 2 15.22 -10.93 18.31
CA ALA A 2 15.92 -10.35 17.15
C ALA A 2 16.18 -8.82 17.21
N GLY A 3 15.67 -8.10 18.20
CA GLY A 3 15.84 -6.65 18.35
C GLY A 3 16.82 -6.23 19.46
N ILE A 4 17.57 -7.18 20.06
CA ILE A 4 18.58 -6.87 21.07
C ILE A 4 19.83 -6.39 20.34
N ASP A 5 20.46 -5.32 20.83
CA ASP A 5 21.66 -4.68 20.23
C ASP A 5 21.41 -4.05 18.83
N ALA A 6 20.24 -3.39 18.66
CA ALA A 6 19.90 -2.72 17.42
C ALA A 6 20.90 -1.60 17.07
N VAL A 7 21.44 -1.64 15.86
CA VAL A 7 22.37 -0.62 15.34
C VAL A 7 21.63 0.66 14.98
N GLU A 8 22.29 1.79 15.10
CA GLU A 8 21.80 3.07 14.62
C GLU A 8 22.19 3.26 13.15
N LEU A 9 21.24 3.67 12.31
CA LEU A 9 21.50 4.05 10.94
C LEU A 9 21.15 5.52 10.72
N ALA A 10 21.90 6.17 9.85
CA ALA A 10 21.62 7.54 9.42
C ALA A 10 20.32 7.56 8.60
N PRO A 11 19.49 8.60 8.74
CA PRO A 11 18.41 8.87 7.78
C PRO A 11 18.94 8.94 6.35
N GLY A 12 18.12 8.52 5.39
CA GLY A 12 18.51 8.47 3.99
C GLY A 12 17.55 7.68 3.13
N GLN A 13 17.94 7.48 1.88
CA GLN A 13 17.24 6.61 0.93
C GLN A 13 17.84 5.22 1.01
N TYR A 14 16.99 4.22 1.22
CA TYR A 14 17.40 2.82 1.28
C TYR A 14 16.52 1.98 0.35
N GLU A 15 17.10 1.02 -0.32
CA GLU A 15 16.38 -0.08 -0.90
C GLU A 15 15.68 -0.85 0.23
N VAL A 16 14.42 -1.27 0.02
CA VAL A 16 13.66 -1.93 1.07
C VAL A 16 12.98 -3.20 0.57
N VAL A 17 12.86 -4.17 1.47
CA VAL A 17 11.86 -5.24 1.38
C VAL A 17 10.81 -4.93 2.43
N LEU A 18 9.59 -4.66 2.00
CA LEU A 18 8.43 -4.47 2.87
C LEU A 18 7.73 -5.81 3.05
N GLU A 19 7.56 -6.28 4.28
CA GLU A 19 6.70 -7.43 4.56
C GLU A 19 5.21 -7.07 4.37
N PRO A 20 4.30 -8.05 4.21
CA PRO A 20 2.88 -7.81 3.90
C PRO A 20 2.21 -6.79 4.83
N LYS A 21 2.53 -6.79 6.11
CA LYS A 21 1.97 -5.82 7.06
C LYS A 21 2.44 -4.38 6.78
N ALA A 22 3.69 -4.21 6.40
CA ALA A 22 4.23 -2.91 6.01
C ALA A 22 3.65 -2.44 4.66
N VAL A 23 3.43 -3.38 3.72
CA VAL A 23 2.77 -3.09 2.44
C VAL A 23 1.32 -2.64 2.65
N ALA A 24 0.54 -3.35 3.47
CA ALA A 24 -0.83 -2.97 3.80
C ALA A 24 -0.89 -1.57 4.46
N ALA A 25 0.03 -1.28 5.38
CA ALA A 25 0.13 0.03 6.02
C ALA A 25 0.51 1.14 5.03
N ALA A 26 1.34 0.87 4.03
CA ALA A 26 1.68 1.81 2.96
C ALA A 26 0.48 2.07 2.03
N LEU A 27 -0.27 1.03 1.66
CA LEU A 27 -1.42 1.15 0.75
C LEU A 27 -2.68 1.73 1.41
N LEU A 28 -2.72 1.92 2.73
CA LEU A 28 -3.89 2.42 3.45
C LEU A 28 -4.42 3.75 2.87
N PHE A 29 -3.55 4.74 2.68
CA PHE A 29 -3.99 6.06 2.19
C PHE A 29 -4.30 6.07 0.69
N PRO A 30 -3.53 5.42 -0.21
CA PRO A 30 -3.98 5.19 -1.58
C PRO A 30 -5.35 4.55 -1.67
N ALA A 31 -5.64 3.53 -0.85
CA ALA A 31 -6.94 2.87 -0.81
C ALA A 31 -8.05 3.83 -0.33
N TYR A 32 -7.85 4.47 0.81
CA TYR A 32 -8.87 5.26 1.49
C TYR A 32 -9.13 6.63 0.85
N LEU A 33 -8.07 7.35 0.44
CA LEU A 33 -8.16 8.71 -0.11
C LEU A 33 -7.90 8.77 -1.61
N GLY A 34 -7.05 7.86 -2.11
CA GLY A 34 -6.60 7.89 -3.50
C GLY A 34 -7.65 7.35 -4.46
N PHE A 35 -8.02 6.10 -4.32
CA PHE A 35 -9.01 5.45 -5.19
C PHE A 35 -10.46 5.89 -4.92
N ASN A 36 -10.66 6.90 -4.13
CA ASN A 36 -11.96 7.41 -3.70
C ASN A 36 -12.54 8.38 -4.74
N GLY A 37 -13.69 8.03 -5.31
CA GLY A 37 -14.36 8.83 -6.35
C GLY A 37 -14.82 10.20 -5.87
N LYS A 38 -15.20 10.35 -4.58
CA LYS A 38 -15.51 11.65 -3.97
C LYS A 38 -14.25 12.51 -3.88
N ALA A 39 -13.14 11.97 -3.36
CA ALA A 39 -11.87 12.68 -3.28
C ALA A 39 -11.37 13.11 -4.66
N HIS A 40 -11.59 12.28 -5.69
CA HIS A 40 -11.26 12.61 -7.07
C HIS A 40 -12.09 13.80 -7.58
N ALA A 41 -13.41 13.77 -7.37
CA ALA A 41 -14.31 14.87 -7.76
C ALA A 41 -13.98 16.19 -7.03
N GLU A 42 -13.49 16.12 -5.79
CA GLU A 42 -13.02 17.25 -4.99
C GLU A 42 -11.59 17.71 -5.34
N GLY A 43 -10.92 17.02 -6.27
CA GLY A 43 -9.57 17.33 -6.70
C GLY A 43 -8.49 17.09 -5.65
N THR A 44 -8.75 16.17 -4.69
CA THR A 44 -7.81 15.79 -3.62
C THR A 44 -7.17 14.41 -3.83
N SER A 45 -7.69 13.59 -4.76
CA SER A 45 -7.08 12.31 -5.16
C SER A 45 -5.85 12.54 -6.03
N PHE A 46 -4.92 11.59 -5.97
CA PHE A 46 -3.76 11.52 -6.87
C PHE A 46 -4.08 10.86 -8.21
N VAL A 47 -5.21 10.16 -8.35
CA VAL A 47 -5.52 9.31 -9.49
C VAL A 47 -5.75 10.14 -10.76
N HIS A 48 -5.02 9.81 -11.81
CA HIS A 48 -5.24 10.25 -13.18
C HIS A 48 -5.61 9.01 -14.01
N LEU A 49 -6.90 8.86 -14.32
CA LEU A 49 -7.39 7.69 -15.04
C LEU A 49 -6.76 7.59 -16.44
N GLY A 50 -6.29 6.39 -16.79
CA GLY A 50 -5.60 6.09 -18.03
C GLY A 50 -4.10 6.39 -18.02
N GLU A 51 -3.53 6.93 -16.91
CA GLU A 51 -2.11 7.22 -16.80
C GLU A 51 -1.34 6.11 -16.06
N ALA A 52 -0.11 5.84 -16.52
CA ALA A 52 0.82 4.93 -15.86
C ALA A 52 1.48 5.63 -14.65
N GLN A 53 0.85 5.51 -13.50
CA GLN A 53 1.30 6.15 -12.25
C GLN A 53 2.07 5.19 -11.33
N TRP A 54 1.95 3.89 -11.57
CA TRP A 54 2.54 2.81 -10.81
C TRP A 54 3.54 2.05 -11.67
N ASP A 55 4.34 1.21 -11.04
CA ASP A 55 5.18 0.26 -11.77
C ASP A 55 4.33 -0.73 -12.58
N GLU A 56 4.79 -1.16 -13.74
CA GLU A 56 4.05 -2.10 -14.61
C GLU A 56 3.76 -3.45 -13.94
N ALA A 57 4.52 -3.80 -12.90
CA ALA A 57 4.28 -5.00 -12.10
C ALA A 57 3.12 -4.85 -11.10
N VAL A 58 2.57 -3.64 -10.94
CA VAL A 58 1.52 -3.36 -9.94
C VAL A 58 0.14 -3.55 -10.55
N ASP A 59 -0.60 -4.51 -9.99
CA ASP A 59 -2.04 -4.67 -10.16
C ASP A 59 -2.73 -4.51 -8.80
N ILE A 60 -3.73 -3.62 -8.71
CA ILE A 60 -4.51 -3.39 -7.49
C ILE A 60 -5.99 -3.48 -7.82
N TRP A 61 -6.73 -4.28 -7.06
CA TRP A 61 -8.17 -4.44 -7.20
C TRP A 61 -8.86 -4.64 -5.85
N ASP A 62 -10.17 -4.47 -5.80
CA ASP A 62 -11.03 -4.92 -4.70
C ASP A 62 -11.84 -6.12 -5.17
N ASP A 63 -12.00 -7.14 -4.33
CA ASP A 63 -12.83 -8.28 -4.66
C ASP A 63 -13.35 -9.00 -3.40
N ALA A 64 -14.52 -8.60 -2.94
CA ALA A 64 -15.18 -9.26 -1.82
C ALA A 64 -15.67 -10.68 -2.14
N THR A 65 -15.67 -11.09 -3.41
CA THR A 65 -16.09 -12.44 -3.85
C THR A 65 -14.93 -13.43 -3.93
N ASP A 66 -13.68 -12.95 -3.80
CA ASP A 66 -12.50 -13.82 -3.75
C ASP A 66 -12.55 -14.69 -2.48
N PRO A 67 -12.31 -16.02 -2.57
CA PRO A 67 -12.33 -16.92 -1.40
C PRO A 67 -11.34 -16.52 -0.29
N ARG A 68 -10.35 -15.68 -0.58
CA ARG A 68 -9.39 -15.15 0.40
C ARG A 68 -9.88 -13.88 1.11
N ALA A 69 -10.95 -13.24 0.60
CA ALA A 69 -11.60 -12.10 1.24
C ALA A 69 -12.50 -12.54 2.38
N LEU A 70 -12.92 -11.61 3.25
CA LEU A 70 -13.93 -11.89 4.28
C LEU A 70 -15.36 -11.79 3.75
N GLY A 71 -15.55 -11.15 2.62
CA GLY A 71 -16.69 -11.21 1.73
C GLY A 71 -18.02 -10.64 2.23
N ASP A 72 -18.31 -9.41 1.84
CA ASP A 72 -19.68 -8.88 1.83
C ASP A 72 -20.25 -8.93 0.42
N ALA A 73 -21.49 -9.41 0.26
CA ALA A 73 -22.15 -9.49 -1.05
C ALA A 73 -22.59 -8.12 -1.58
N TYR A 74 -22.76 -7.13 -0.69
CA TYR A 74 -23.27 -5.80 -1.00
C TYR A 74 -22.52 -4.76 -0.19
N ASP A 75 -22.42 -3.54 -0.75
CA ASP A 75 -21.97 -2.37 -0.01
C ASP A 75 -23.05 -1.81 0.93
N ALA A 76 -22.74 -0.75 1.67
CA ALA A 76 -23.67 -0.14 2.63
C ALA A 76 -24.90 0.52 1.99
N GLU A 77 -24.94 0.69 0.67
CA GLU A 77 -26.11 1.18 -0.09
C GLU A 77 -26.86 0.06 -0.82
N GLY A 78 -26.46 -1.21 -0.63
CA GLY A 78 -27.05 -2.38 -1.27
C GLY A 78 -26.62 -2.56 -2.73
N THR A 79 -25.52 -1.95 -3.16
CA THR A 79 -24.91 -2.19 -4.46
C THR A 79 -24.09 -3.48 -4.39
N PRO A 80 -24.30 -4.46 -5.32
CA PRO A 80 -23.50 -5.68 -5.33
C PRO A 80 -22.01 -5.40 -5.40
N LYS A 81 -21.21 -6.11 -4.58
CA LYS A 81 -19.77 -6.11 -4.64
C LYS A 81 -19.27 -7.21 -5.58
N GLY A 82 -18.10 -7.02 -6.16
CA GLY A 82 -17.41 -7.97 -7.02
C GLY A 82 -16.04 -7.43 -7.36
N ARG A 83 -15.32 -8.12 -8.22
CA ARG A 83 -13.99 -7.66 -8.64
C ARG A 83 -14.08 -6.31 -9.35
N PHE A 84 -13.28 -5.35 -8.86
CA PHE A 84 -13.14 -4.02 -9.44
C PHE A 84 -11.67 -3.61 -9.46
N ASP A 85 -11.12 -3.37 -10.65
CA ASP A 85 -9.71 -3.02 -10.81
C ASP A 85 -9.48 -1.51 -10.65
N PHE A 86 -8.55 -1.13 -9.79
CA PHE A 86 -8.07 0.25 -9.60
C PHE A 86 -6.81 0.54 -10.40
N VAL A 87 -5.89 -0.43 -10.42
CA VAL A 87 -4.65 -0.37 -11.18
C VAL A 87 -4.50 -1.67 -11.95
N ARG A 88 -4.15 -1.56 -13.23
CA ARG A 88 -3.87 -2.69 -14.10
C ARG A 88 -2.57 -2.44 -14.84
N SER A 89 -1.57 -3.30 -14.63
CA SER A 89 -0.22 -3.17 -15.19
C SER A 89 0.33 -1.74 -15.05
N GLY A 90 0.24 -1.19 -13.83
CA GLY A 90 0.72 0.15 -13.51
C GLY A 90 -0.17 1.31 -13.92
N VAL A 91 -1.21 1.07 -14.71
CA VAL A 91 -2.15 2.11 -15.17
C VAL A 91 -3.32 2.24 -14.21
N SER A 92 -3.61 3.46 -13.76
CA SER A 92 -4.79 3.77 -12.95
C SER A 92 -6.06 3.70 -13.81
N VAL A 93 -6.97 2.73 -13.53
CA VAL A 93 -8.13 2.43 -14.40
C VAL A 93 -9.48 2.62 -13.70
N GLY A 94 -9.52 2.77 -12.38
CA GLY A 94 -10.79 2.81 -11.65
C GLY A 94 -10.78 3.70 -10.42
N LEU A 95 -11.98 4.10 -10.02
CA LEU A 95 -12.29 4.83 -8.78
C LEU A 95 -13.45 4.15 -8.07
N ALA A 96 -13.38 4.06 -6.76
CA ALA A 96 -14.45 3.55 -5.92
C ALA A 96 -15.56 4.61 -5.79
N HIS A 97 -16.78 4.27 -6.21
CA HIS A 97 -17.92 5.15 -6.17
C HIS A 97 -19.05 4.60 -5.27
N ASP A 98 -19.52 5.44 -4.33
CA ASP A 98 -20.87 5.36 -3.81
C ASP A 98 -21.87 5.93 -4.82
N ARG A 99 -23.18 5.85 -4.56
CA ARG A 99 -24.21 6.36 -5.49
C ARG A 99 -24.10 7.87 -5.70
N ARG A 100 -23.67 8.62 -4.69
CA ARG A 100 -23.55 10.07 -4.78
C ARG A 100 -22.38 10.47 -5.66
N SER A 101 -21.18 9.96 -5.40
CA SER A 101 -19.99 10.27 -6.21
C SER A 101 -20.11 9.74 -7.64
N ALA A 102 -20.74 8.58 -7.84
CA ALA A 102 -21.05 8.03 -9.17
C ALA A 102 -21.91 9.02 -9.97
N ARG A 103 -23.01 9.51 -9.38
CA ARG A 103 -23.90 10.50 -10.05
C ARG A 103 -23.14 11.79 -10.43
N LEU A 104 -22.30 12.29 -9.53
CA LEU A 104 -21.50 13.51 -9.79
C LEU A 104 -20.46 13.30 -10.91
N ALA A 105 -19.92 12.10 -11.01
CA ALA A 105 -18.93 11.73 -12.03
C ALA A 105 -19.54 11.27 -13.36
N GLY A 106 -20.87 11.08 -13.44
CA GLY A 106 -21.52 10.47 -14.58
C GLY A 106 -21.12 8.98 -14.76
N ALA A 107 -20.82 8.30 -13.65
CA ALA A 107 -20.41 6.91 -13.59
C ALA A 107 -21.48 6.03 -12.91
N GLU A 108 -21.25 4.72 -12.89
CA GLU A 108 -22.07 3.79 -12.12
C GLU A 108 -21.50 3.59 -10.69
N PRO A 109 -22.34 3.30 -9.68
CA PRO A 109 -21.88 2.86 -8.36
C PRO A 109 -21.08 1.56 -8.47
N THR A 110 -19.97 1.47 -7.73
CA THR A 110 -19.02 0.36 -7.90
C THR A 110 -19.07 -0.68 -6.76
N GLY A 111 -20.07 -0.56 -5.85
CA GLY A 111 -20.18 -1.47 -4.70
C GLY A 111 -19.17 -1.17 -3.57
N HIS A 112 -18.79 0.10 -3.42
CA HIS A 112 -17.78 0.53 -2.45
C HIS A 112 -18.28 1.54 -1.43
N SER A 113 -19.60 1.76 -1.33
CA SER A 113 -20.16 2.66 -0.30
C SER A 113 -19.90 2.11 1.10
N VAL A 114 -19.38 2.95 1.98
CA VAL A 114 -19.18 2.64 3.39
C VAL A 114 -20.28 3.20 4.29
N GLY A 115 -21.40 3.64 3.71
CA GLY A 115 -22.57 4.17 4.42
C GLY A 115 -22.37 5.58 5.00
N SER A 116 -21.38 6.31 4.53
CA SER A 116 -21.08 7.65 5.01
C SER A 116 -20.77 8.60 3.85
N GLU A 117 -21.64 9.59 3.64
CA GLU A 117 -21.40 10.63 2.64
C GLU A 117 -20.12 11.45 2.90
N ALA A 118 -19.65 11.49 4.14
CA ALA A 118 -18.42 12.18 4.48
C ALA A 118 -17.18 11.48 3.88
N PHE A 119 -17.21 10.15 3.83
CA PHE A 119 -16.11 9.35 3.31
C PHE A 119 -16.24 9.00 1.83
N GLY A 120 -17.45 8.88 1.29
CA GLY A 120 -17.67 8.40 -0.08
C GLY A 120 -17.45 6.89 -0.19
N GLY A 121 -16.95 6.43 -1.34
CA GLY A 121 -16.61 5.03 -1.60
C GLY A 121 -15.12 4.77 -1.54
N TYR A 122 -14.70 3.65 -0.93
CA TYR A 122 -13.32 3.16 -0.97
C TYR A 122 -13.26 1.63 -0.85
N PRO A 123 -12.18 0.98 -1.33
CA PRO A 123 -12.03 -0.47 -1.27
C PRO A 123 -11.95 -0.97 0.18
N THR A 124 -12.64 -2.06 0.49
CA THR A 124 -12.66 -2.72 1.80
C THR A 124 -12.05 -4.12 1.78
N ASP A 125 -11.88 -4.69 0.59
CA ASP A 125 -11.30 -6.01 0.33
C ASP A 125 -10.22 -5.89 -0.73
N LEU A 126 -9.17 -5.09 -0.43
CA LEU A 126 -8.14 -4.71 -1.39
C LEU A 126 -7.14 -5.84 -1.61
N PHE A 127 -6.77 -6.05 -2.87
CA PHE A 127 -5.70 -6.95 -3.30
C PHE A 127 -4.57 -6.18 -3.98
N LEU A 128 -3.33 -6.52 -3.66
CA LEU A 128 -2.16 -6.25 -4.48
C LEU A 128 -1.72 -7.55 -5.13
N GLY A 129 -1.49 -7.55 -6.43
CA GLY A 129 -0.99 -8.71 -7.17
C GLY A 129 0.31 -9.23 -6.60
N GLY A 130 0.43 -10.55 -6.51
CA GLY A 130 1.65 -11.21 -6.08
C GLY A 130 2.58 -11.51 -7.25
N GLY A 131 3.81 -11.89 -6.92
CA GLY A 131 4.81 -12.40 -7.85
C GLY A 131 5.19 -13.85 -7.55
N GLU A 132 6.35 -14.25 -8.02
CA GLU A 132 6.86 -15.62 -7.87
C GLU A 132 8.00 -15.74 -6.85
N SER A 133 8.53 -14.62 -6.36
CA SER A 133 9.68 -14.61 -5.45
C SER A 133 9.29 -15.02 -4.03
N SER A 134 10.07 -15.90 -3.41
CA SER A 134 9.95 -16.08 -1.96
C SER A 134 10.46 -14.83 -1.21
N PRO A 135 10.05 -14.59 0.06
CA PRO A 135 10.61 -13.52 0.88
C PRO A 135 12.14 -13.56 0.97
N ASP A 136 12.71 -14.75 1.09
CA ASP A 136 14.18 -14.94 1.12
C ASP A 136 14.83 -14.54 -0.21
N GLN A 137 14.19 -14.80 -1.35
CA GLN A 137 14.68 -14.36 -2.66
C GLN A 137 14.61 -12.84 -2.82
N LEU A 138 13.58 -12.18 -2.29
CA LEU A 138 13.51 -10.71 -2.28
C LEU A 138 14.66 -10.13 -1.47
N VAL A 139 14.95 -10.67 -0.29
CA VAL A 139 16.07 -10.27 0.56
C VAL A 139 17.42 -10.55 -0.14
N ALA A 140 17.59 -11.73 -0.73
CA ALA A 140 18.81 -12.13 -1.41
C ALA A 140 19.19 -11.21 -2.59
N GLY A 141 18.21 -10.54 -3.19
CA GLY A 141 18.43 -9.57 -4.25
C GLY A 141 18.98 -8.22 -3.80
N VAL A 142 18.96 -7.90 -2.50
CA VAL A 142 19.35 -6.59 -1.96
C VAL A 142 20.84 -6.55 -1.67
N ALA A 143 21.59 -5.66 -2.34
CA ALA A 143 23.01 -5.48 -2.05
C ALA A 143 23.22 -4.79 -0.68
N ARG A 144 22.49 -3.69 -0.44
CA ARG A 144 22.39 -3.02 0.86
C ARG A 144 21.06 -2.32 0.97
N GLY A 145 20.31 -2.62 2.03
CA GLY A 145 18.96 -2.11 2.23
C GLY A 145 18.37 -2.49 3.57
N LEU A 146 17.06 -2.40 3.67
CA LEU A 146 16.35 -2.67 4.92
C LEU A 146 15.18 -3.64 4.69
N LEU A 147 15.02 -4.60 5.60
CA LEU A 147 13.76 -5.34 5.77
C LEU A 147 12.89 -4.59 6.76
N VAL A 148 11.69 -4.23 6.35
CA VAL A 148 10.69 -3.49 7.15
C VAL A 148 9.50 -4.39 7.40
N THR A 149 9.26 -4.75 8.65
CA THR A 149 8.17 -5.66 9.01
C THR A 149 6.83 -4.94 9.23
N ASP A 150 6.88 -3.68 9.66
CA ASP A 150 5.68 -2.91 9.97
C ASP A 150 5.93 -1.40 9.85
N LEU A 151 4.90 -0.67 9.40
CA LEU A 151 4.83 0.79 9.39
C LEU A 151 3.70 1.24 10.30
N TRP A 152 4.04 2.10 11.25
CA TRP A 152 3.16 2.48 12.35
C TRP A 152 2.97 3.99 12.47
N TYR A 153 1.86 4.38 13.07
CA TYR A 153 1.56 5.79 13.34
C TYR A 153 1.58 6.65 12.08
N ASN A 154 1.02 6.09 11.00
CA ASN A 154 1.01 6.70 9.69
C ASN A 154 0.08 7.93 9.67
N ARG A 155 0.53 9.00 9.02
CA ARG A 155 -0.23 10.23 8.82
C ARG A 155 -0.02 10.72 7.39
N ILE A 156 -1.12 11.02 6.72
CA ILE A 156 -1.06 11.66 5.41
C ILE A 156 -0.66 13.13 5.59
N LEU A 157 0.33 13.57 4.82
CA LEU A 157 0.77 14.97 4.77
C LEU A 157 0.20 15.69 3.54
N ASP A 158 0.13 14.97 2.41
CA ASP A 158 -0.42 15.49 1.17
C ASP A 158 -1.20 14.40 0.44
N PRO A 159 -2.54 14.49 0.38
CA PRO A 159 -3.38 13.53 -0.33
C PRO A 159 -3.12 13.46 -1.84
N LYS A 160 -2.77 14.58 -2.48
CA LYS A 160 -2.54 14.62 -3.94
C LYS A 160 -1.27 13.91 -4.40
N THR A 161 -0.25 13.91 -3.57
CA THR A 161 1.02 13.23 -3.87
C THR A 161 1.19 11.98 -3.03
N GLN A 162 0.20 11.66 -2.19
CA GLN A 162 0.21 10.53 -1.25
C GLN A 162 1.47 10.49 -0.39
N VAL A 163 1.93 11.68 0.05
CA VAL A 163 3.05 11.77 0.98
C VAL A 163 2.56 11.41 2.37
N VAL A 164 3.13 10.34 2.90
CA VAL A 164 2.83 9.78 4.22
C VAL A 164 4.09 9.85 5.08
N THR A 165 3.92 10.23 6.35
CA THR A 165 4.95 10.09 7.39
C THR A 165 4.51 9.06 8.41
N GLY A 166 5.48 8.36 8.98
CA GLY A 166 5.24 7.36 10.01
C GLY A 166 6.54 6.84 10.59
N LEU A 167 6.46 5.75 11.31
CA LEU A 167 7.58 5.09 11.99
C LEU A 167 7.65 3.63 11.55
N THR A 168 8.87 3.09 11.46
CA THR A 168 9.02 1.62 11.45
C THR A 168 8.72 1.08 12.84
N ARG A 169 8.22 -0.15 12.92
CA ARG A 169 7.88 -0.81 14.18
C ARG A 169 8.03 -2.34 14.08
N ASN A 170 8.13 -3.00 15.22
CA ASN A 170 8.11 -4.46 15.38
C ASN A 170 9.28 -5.21 14.70
N GLY A 171 10.10 -4.56 13.89
CA GLY A 171 11.28 -5.11 13.25
C GLY A 171 11.73 -4.24 12.09
N LEU A 172 12.94 -3.75 12.21
CA LEU A 172 13.70 -3.13 11.15
C LEU A 172 15.06 -3.80 11.13
N PHE A 173 15.47 -4.33 9.97
CA PHE A 173 16.71 -5.09 9.87
C PHE A 173 17.55 -4.61 8.70
N LEU A 174 18.86 -4.49 8.92
CA LEU A 174 19.84 -4.20 7.88
C LEU A 174 20.08 -5.44 7.04
N ILE A 175 20.01 -5.26 5.72
CA ILE A 175 20.38 -6.25 4.73
C ILE A 175 21.70 -5.81 4.11
N GLU A 176 22.71 -6.70 4.07
CA GLU A 176 23.94 -6.53 3.33
C GLU A 176 24.24 -7.82 2.55
N GLU A 177 24.61 -7.67 1.29
CA GLU A 177 24.94 -8.77 0.38
C GLU A 177 23.88 -9.91 0.40
N GLY A 178 22.59 -9.52 0.36
CA GLY A 178 21.47 -10.44 0.34
C GLY A 178 21.19 -11.17 1.66
N ARG A 179 21.70 -10.69 2.79
CA ARG A 179 21.54 -11.32 4.10
C ARG A 179 21.14 -10.30 5.16
N ILE A 180 20.26 -10.69 6.07
CA ILE A 180 19.95 -9.93 7.26
C ILE A 180 21.15 -10.02 8.23
N VAL A 181 21.79 -8.88 8.51
CA VAL A 181 23.03 -8.84 9.30
C VAL A 181 22.84 -8.26 10.70
N ALA A 182 21.91 -7.34 10.89
CA ALA A 182 21.67 -6.72 12.20
C ALA A 182 20.25 -6.18 12.35
N PRO A 183 19.69 -6.14 13.56
CA PRO A 183 18.51 -5.33 13.85
C PRO A 183 18.90 -3.84 13.83
N VAL A 184 17.96 -2.99 13.42
CA VAL A 184 18.12 -1.53 13.34
C VAL A 184 17.15 -0.85 14.28
N GLN A 185 17.56 0.26 14.90
CA GLN A 185 16.66 1.13 15.66
C GLN A 185 15.58 1.70 14.75
N ASN A 186 14.38 1.86 15.28
CA ASN A 186 13.27 2.36 14.49
C ASN A 186 13.58 3.73 13.85
N LEU A 187 13.15 3.89 12.62
CA LEU A 187 13.32 5.10 11.85
C LEU A 187 11.96 5.76 11.57
N ARG A 188 11.96 7.08 11.49
CA ARG A 188 10.87 7.85 10.89
C ARG A 188 11.03 7.83 9.38
N TYR A 189 9.94 7.62 8.66
CA TYR A 189 9.91 7.78 7.21
C TYR A 189 8.98 8.93 6.80
N THR A 190 9.25 9.49 5.62
CA THR A 190 8.34 10.39 4.91
C THR A 190 8.47 10.08 3.42
N GLN A 191 7.43 9.48 2.85
CA GLN A 191 7.46 8.86 1.54
C GLN A 191 6.18 9.18 0.77
N SER A 192 6.31 9.56 -0.50
CA SER A 192 5.17 9.47 -1.44
C SER A 192 4.97 8.00 -1.81
N ILE A 193 3.83 7.46 -1.43
CA ILE A 193 3.54 6.03 -1.67
C ILE A 193 3.48 5.75 -3.17
N VAL A 194 2.77 6.58 -3.94
CA VAL A 194 2.68 6.43 -5.40
C VAL A 194 4.06 6.52 -6.06
N ALA A 195 4.91 7.47 -5.64
CA ALA A 195 6.27 7.56 -6.17
C ALA A 195 7.15 6.37 -5.73
N GLY A 196 6.92 5.80 -4.55
CA GLY A 196 7.65 4.61 -4.06
C GLY A 196 7.31 3.33 -4.81
N PHE A 197 6.06 3.22 -5.27
CA PHE A 197 5.57 2.12 -6.11
C PHE A 197 5.46 2.50 -7.60
N GLY A 198 6.01 3.64 -7.99
CA GLY A 198 5.94 4.19 -9.34
C GLY A 198 6.82 3.47 -10.35
N PRO A 199 6.82 3.92 -11.62
CA PRO A 199 7.54 3.28 -12.71
C PRO A 199 9.01 2.99 -12.39
N SER A 200 9.46 1.76 -12.62
CA SER A 200 10.81 1.24 -12.36
C SER A 200 11.22 1.26 -10.88
N LYS A 201 10.24 1.23 -9.95
CA LYS A 201 10.50 1.22 -8.50
C LYS A 201 10.25 -0.12 -7.85
N VAL A 202 9.40 -0.98 -8.40
CA VAL A 202 9.14 -2.32 -7.87
C VAL A 202 10.17 -3.28 -8.46
N LEU A 203 11.09 -3.74 -7.62
CA LEU A 203 12.18 -4.67 -8.00
C LEU A 203 11.79 -6.13 -7.82
N GLY A 204 10.66 -6.41 -7.18
CA GLY A 204 10.12 -7.75 -7.00
C GLY A 204 8.89 -7.78 -6.13
N LEU A 205 8.01 -8.73 -6.44
CA LEU A 205 6.80 -9.05 -5.69
C LEU A 205 6.89 -10.47 -5.13
N GLY A 206 6.45 -10.64 -3.90
CA GLY A 206 6.46 -11.92 -3.21
C GLY A 206 5.34 -12.87 -3.65
N ALA A 207 5.57 -14.17 -3.49
CA ALA A 207 4.55 -15.21 -3.60
C ALA A 207 3.79 -15.46 -2.26
N ASP A 208 4.12 -14.69 -1.24
CA ASP A 208 3.69 -14.84 0.16
C ASP A 208 2.45 -14.02 0.52
N GLY A 209 1.58 -13.76 -0.45
CA GLY A 209 0.37 -12.98 -0.22
C GLY A 209 -0.43 -13.44 0.99
N GLN A 210 -0.73 -12.54 1.92
CA GLN A 210 -1.49 -12.81 3.14
C GLN A 210 -2.54 -11.76 3.41
N LEU A 211 -3.57 -12.18 4.13
CA LEU A 211 -4.63 -11.30 4.60
C LEU A 211 -4.15 -10.48 5.79
N VAL A 212 -4.22 -9.17 5.65
CA VAL A 212 -3.83 -8.21 6.68
C VAL A 212 -5.02 -7.31 6.99
N GLY A 213 -5.40 -7.22 8.27
CA GLY A 213 -6.40 -6.25 8.73
C GLY A 213 -5.83 -4.83 8.73
N SER A 214 -6.61 -3.86 8.28
CA SER A 214 -6.28 -2.43 8.30
C SER A 214 -7.41 -1.62 8.91
N GLU A 215 -7.18 -0.32 9.20
CA GLU A 215 -8.22 0.57 9.73
C GLU A 215 -9.38 0.81 8.75
N GLY A 216 -9.16 0.58 7.44
CA GLY A 216 -10.15 0.80 6.38
C GLY A 216 -10.79 -0.48 5.83
N GLY A 217 -10.41 -1.66 6.32
CA GLY A 217 -10.87 -2.95 5.79
C GLY A 217 -9.80 -4.02 5.88
N ILE A 218 -9.83 -4.94 4.95
CA ILE A 218 -8.80 -5.98 4.83
C ILE A 218 -8.01 -5.81 3.53
N MET A 219 -6.76 -6.26 3.54
CA MET A 219 -5.91 -6.25 2.36
C MET A 219 -5.24 -7.61 2.20
N HIS A 220 -5.24 -8.14 1.00
CA HIS A 220 -4.45 -9.31 0.63
C HIS A 220 -3.24 -8.84 -0.16
N VAL A 221 -2.09 -8.83 0.47
CA VAL A 221 -0.87 -8.24 -0.09
C VAL A 221 0.35 -9.14 0.12
N PRO A 222 1.29 -9.18 -0.84
CA PRO A 222 2.56 -9.89 -0.71
C PRO A 222 3.64 -9.00 -0.10
N SER A 223 4.80 -9.56 0.19
CA SER A 223 6.04 -8.79 0.37
C SER A 223 6.43 -8.08 -0.93
N VAL A 224 7.01 -6.89 -0.81
CA VAL A 224 7.44 -6.09 -1.97
C VAL A 224 8.85 -5.57 -1.78
N ARG A 225 9.72 -5.74 -2.80
CA ARG A 225 11.04 -5.13 -2.86
C ARG A 225 10.97 -3.85 -3.68
N LEU A 226 11.35 -2.72 -3.07
CA LEU A 226 11.33 -1.40 -3.68
C LEU A 226 12.73 -0.81 -3.80
N ALA A 227 13.00 -0.14 -4.90
CA ALA A 227 14.29 0.47 -5.21
C ALA A 227 14.72 1.55 -4.20
N SER A 228 13.76 2.23 -3.56
CA SER A 228 14.08 3.20 -2.52
C SER A 228 12.88 3.53 -1.63
N TRP A 229 13.20 3.82 -0.35
CA TRP A 229 12.26 4.35 0.63
C TRP A 229 12.95 5.43 1.46
N SER A 230 12.24 6.53 1.73
CA SER A 230 12.82 7.72 2.37
C SER A 230 12.67 7.68 3.88
N PHE A 231 13.77 7.50 4.59
CA PHE A 231 13.82 7.63 6.05
C PHE A 231 14.37 9.01 6.42
N THR A 232 13.61 9.75 7.22
CA THR A 232 13.84 11.18 7.48
C THR A 232 14.29 11.50 8.90
N GLY A 233 14.39 10.51 9.76
CA GLY A 233 14.84 10.71 11.13
C GLY A 233 14.85 9.43 11.95
N ASN A 234 15.45 9.51 13.12
CA ASN A 234 15.44 8.42 14.11
C ASN A 234 14.14 8.50 14.92
N ALA A 235 13.52 7.35 15.19
CA ALA A 235 12.40 7.24 16.12
C ALA A 235 12.95 6.79 17.50
N ARG A 236 13.18 7.76 18.37
CA ARG A 236 13.44 7.43 19.78
C ARG A 236 12.09 7.13 20.42
N GLY A 237 11.86 5.86 20.74
CA GLY A 237 10.72 5.37 21.51
C GLY A 237 11.01 5.44 23.00
#